data_3ffccbb680e81fcc91ceedfcdd0bf661
#
_entry.id   3ffccbb680e81fcc91ceedfcdd0bf661
#
_cell.length_a   1.000
_cell.length_b   1.000
_cell.length_c   1.000
_cell.angle_alpha   90.00
_cell.angle_beta   90.00
_cell.angle_gamma   90.00
#
_symmetry.space_group_name_H-M   'P 1'
#
loop_
_entity.id
_entity.type
_entity.pdbx_description
1 polymer ?
#
loop_
_entity_poly.entity_id
_entity_poly.type
_entity_poly.pdbx_seq_one_letter_code
_entity_poly.pdbx_strand_id
1 'polypeptide(L)'
;MIRKLFYALMALAAMTTLGSCEEDDLEKVYDEATSLDAPFLFTEGYEDTIAIAYDLPAPITDWLSMVRDDAQVCKLSIPGTHDTMTGMGFYQPVLKYVFNMTAISQVSTLEEQMACGMRFFDIRPVVSIDTLATDPKEKQILRLAHGISELDVTFEEAIDQLQRYLKAHPSEFFIAKLQADNGMENQNNWTVLLDKVLSKPKYEGLFVSDWRPDITVGEMRGKILWLSRYDLRPLNALFHFPVVYCDWPDEDPDIDEALNPAAQRSCAMYNMNDTTVRATLYKQDYYKTTSELRMRNKQQTVVDMMHSAREATVTADPIWIVNHCSAYTEVSPRGYITNAANLHPLVIADLQQHDGTVGIMPMDMACHDYVHCIINGGTPYTSDYLYGFHPLSQSLTHLLIMSNKPYFK
;
A
#
# COMPACT_ATOMS: atom_id res chain seq x y z
N MET A 1 -24.42 20.31 -6.23
CA MET A 1 -25.58 19.93 -5.39
C MET A 1 -25.77 18.41 -5.35
N ILE A 2 -25.74 17.73 -6.48
CA ILE A 2 -25.89 16.24 -6.56
C ILE A 2 -24.74 15.51 -5.84
N ARG A 3 -23.48 15.95 -5.96
CA ARG A 3 -22.34 15.38 -5.23
C ARG A 3 -22.49 15.47 -3.70
N LYS A 4 -22.97 16.62 -3.20
CA LYS A 4 -23.21 16.79 -1.75
C LYS A 4 -24.30 15.86 -1.22
N LEU A 5 -25.32 15.60 -2.03
CA LEU A 5 -26.40 14.66 -1.68
C LEU A 5 -25.94 13.21 -1.70
N PHE A 6 -25.04 12.86 -2.65
CA PHE A 6 -24.42 11.53 -2.73
C PHE A 6 -23.52 11.26 -1.52
N TYR A 7 -22.71 12.23 -1.11
CA TYR A 7 -21.86 12.09 0.07
C TYR A 7 -22.66 12.00 1.38
N ALA A 8 -23.77 12.73 1.50
CA ALA A 8 -24.67 12.61 2.64
C ALA A 8 -25.36 11.24 2.68
N LEU A 9 -25.73 10.70 1.51
CA LEU A 9 -26.32 9.36 1.39
C LEU A 9 -25.30 8.24 1.69
N MET A 10 -24.03 8.42 1.31
CA MET A 10 -22.96 7.46 1.63
C MET A 10 -22.59 7.50 3.11
N ALA A 11 -22.55 8.68 3.74
CA ALA A 11 -22.39 8.80 5.18
C ALA A 11 -23.57 8.15 5.92
N LEU A 12 -24.80 8.34 5.45
CA LEU A 12 -26.00 7.70 5.99
C LEU A 12 -25.98 6.18 5.80
N ALA A 13 -25.51 5.67 4.65
CA ALA A 13 -25.36 4.24 4.40
C ALA A 13 -24.27 3.60 5.27
N ALA A 14 -23.17 4.31 5.53
CA ALA A 14 -22.15 3.86 6.48
C ALA A 14 -22.69 3.78 7.92
N MET A 15 -23.61 4.68 8.29
CA MET A 15 -24.26 4.68 9.60
C MET A 15 -25.36 3.61 9.75
N THR A 16 -26.04 3.22 8.69
CA THR A 16 -27.09 2.18 8.72
C THR A 16 -26.54 0.76 8.89
N THR A 17 -25.23 0.55 8.69
CA THR A 17 -24.56 -0.73 8.99
C THR A 17 -24.17 -0.86 10.48
N LEU A 18 -24.22 0.23 11.24
CA LEU A 18 -24.09 0.24 12.70
C LEU A 18 -25.48 -0.03 13.28
N GLY A 19 -25.80 -1.28 13.57
CA GLY A 19 -27.12 -1.71 13.97
C GLY A 19 -27.79 -0.85 15.04
N SER A 20 -29.06 -0.49 14.79
CA SER A 20 -30.06 0.05 15.71
C SER A 20 -29.64 1.22 16.62
N CYS A 21 -29.23 2.35 16.06
CA CYS A 21 -29.28 3.63 16.78
C CYS A 21 -30.59 4.35 16.42
N GLU A 22 -31.25 4.95 17.41
CA GLU A 22 -32.42 5.81 17.17
C GLU A 22 -32.00 7.10 16.44
N GLU A 23 -32.93 7.76 15.75
CA GLU A 23 -32.67 8.93 14.90
C GLU A 23 -32.02 10.10 15.67
N ASP A 24 -32.33 10.25 16.95
CA ASP A 24 -31.75 11.23 17.88
C ASP A 24 -30.27 10.97 18.18
N ASP A 25 -29.80 9.70 18.11
CA ASP A 25 -28.39 9.34 18.30
C ASP A 25 -27.56 9.66 17.06
N LEU A 26 -28.16 9.62 15.88
CA LEU A 26 -27.50 9.96 14.61
C LEU A 26 -27.24 11.47 14.46
N GLU A 27 -28.18 12.30 14.90
CA GLU A 27 -28.01 13.76 14.92
C GLU A 27 -26.95 14.19 15.92
N LYS A 28 -26.89 13.53 17.09
CA LYS A 28 -25.83 13.72 18.09
C LYS A 28 -24.45 13.33 17.55
N VAL A 29 -24.34 12.16 16.91
CA VAL A 29 -23.07 11.70 16.30
C VAL A 29 -22.62 12.64 15.19
N TYR A 30 -23.58 13.21 14.42
CA TYR A 30 -23.26 14.17 13.38
C TYR A 30 -22.80 15.51 13.95
N ASP A 31 -23.47 16.03 14.97
CA ASP A 31 -23.08 17.27 15.66
C ASP A 31 -21.77 17.12 16.44
N GLU A 32 -21.54 15.98 17.05
CA GLU A 32 -20.27 15.64 17.71
C GLU A 32 -19.13 15.49 16.69
N ALA A 33 -19.37 14.85 15.56
CA ALA A 33 -18.38 14.73 14.47
C ALA A 33 -18.04 16.08 13.82
N THR A 34 -18.98 17.04 13.80
CA THR A 34 -18.76 18.38 13.26
C THR A 34 -18.20 19.37 14.28
N SER A 35 -18.33 19.09 15.58
CA SER A 35 -17.79 19.91 16.68
C SER A 35 -16.37 19.54 17.07
N LEU A 36 -15.81 18.45 16.54
CA LEU A 36 -14.47 17.97 16.87
C LEU A 36 -13.38 18.79 16.18
N ASP A 37 -12.90 19.83 16.84
CA ASP A 37 -11.65 20.52 16.52
C ASP A 37 -10.38 19.69 16.83
N ALA A 38 -10.54 18.46 17.31
CA ALA A 38 -9.42 17.61 17.66
C ALA A 38 -9.20 16.51 16.61
N PRO A 39 -8.07 16.51 15.91
CA PRO A 39 -7.71 15.43 14.99
C PRO A 39 -7.53 14.12 15.76
N PHE A 40 -7.77 12.96 15.07
CA PHE A 40 -7.20 11.71 15.53
C PHE A 40 -5.68 11.88 15.58
N LEU A 41 -5.13 11.85 16.77
CA LEU A 41 -3.69 11.88 16.94
C LEU A 41 -3.21 10.43 17.03
N PHE A 42 -2.57 9.96 15.98
CA PHE A 42 -1.63 8.88 16.11
C PHE A 42 -0.37 9.49 16.72
N THR A 43 -0.06 9.16 17.94
CA THR A 43 1.20 9.61 18.56
C THR A 43 2.25 8.56 18.31
N GLU A 44 3.41 9.00 17.85
CA GLU A 44 4.58 8.15 17.72
C GLU A 44 4.96 7.52 19.06
N GLY A 45 5.40 6.30 18.98
CA GLY A 45 5.93 5.38 19.93
C GLY A 45 6.15 5.81 21.37
N TYR A 46 5.54 5.09 22.26
CA TYR A 46 6.07 4.92 23.61
C TYR A 46 7.25 3.93 23.54
N GLU A 47 8.39 4.30 24.14
CA GLU A 47 9.65 3.56 24.13
C GLU A 47 9.65 2.26 24.95
N ASP A 48 8.56 1.57 25.08
CA ASP A 48 8.54 0.28 25.75
C ASP A 48 8.27 -0.86 24.75
N THR A 49 9.34 -1.20 24.02
CA THR A 49 10.01 -2.48 24.05
C THR A 49 9.26 -3.70 23.56
N ILE A 50 9.40 -4.01 22.34
CA ILE A 50 10.05 -5.24 21.88
C ILE A 50 10.69 -4.86 20.54
N ALA A 51 11.53 -3.85 20.53
CA ALA A 51 12.40 -3.62 19.41
C ALA A 51 13.34 -4.82 19.31
N ILE A 52 13.02 -5.77 18.44
CA ILE A 52 14.00 -6.75 18.00
C ILE A 52 14.99 -5.94 17.16
N ALA A 53 15.99 -5.39 17.82
CA ALA A 53 17.10 -4.74 17.14
C ALA A 53 17.88 -5.82 16.40
N TYR A 54 17.64 -5.95 15.10
CA TYR A 54 18.50 -6.74 14.24
C TYR A 54 19.65 -5.86 13.80
N ASP A 55 20.89 -6.29 14.07
CA ASP A 55 22.10 -5.70 13.49
C ASP A 55 22.11 -5.99 11.99
N LEU A 56 21.67 -5.02 11.20
CA LEU A 56 21.82 -5.07 9.76
C LEU A 56 23.26 -4.71 9.38
N PRO A 57 23.87 -5.40 8.42
CA PRO A 57 25.24 -5.08 7.95
C PRO A 57 25.36 -3.70 7.27
N ALA A 58 24.24 -3.08 6.90
CA ALA A 58 24.17 -1.72 6.35
C ALA A 58 23.02 -0.97 6.98
N PRO A 59 23.00 0.39 6.90
CA PRO A 59 21.84 1.17 7.31
C PRO A 59 20.57 0.70 6.59
N ILE A 60 19.44 0.67 7.29
CA ILE A 60 18.15 0.24 6.72
C ILE A 60 17.73 1.10 5.53
N THR A 61 18.18 2.36 5.50
CA THR A 61 17.97 3.27 4.36
C THR A 61 18.64 2.80 3.07
N ASP A 62 19.69 1.97 3.18
CA ASP A 62 20.53 1.49 2.07
C ASP A 62 20.65 -0.04 2.07
N TRP A 63 19.62 -0.74 2.55
CA TRP A 63 19.70 -2.18 2.76
C TRP A 63 19.91 -2.99 1.46
N LEU A 64 19.46 -2.48 0.31
CA LEU A 64 19.74 -3.13 -0.98
C LEU A 64 21.22 -3.07 -1.36
N SER A 65 22.02 -2.20 -0.74
CA SER A 65 23.47 -2.21 -0.91
C SER A 65 24.11 -3.53 -0.49
N MET A 66 23.49 -4.27 0.43
CA MET A 66 23.94 -5.59 0.87
C MET A 66 23.68 -6.67 -0.17
N VAL A 67 22.67 -6.49 -1.03
CA VAL A 67 22.25 -7.49 -2.00
C VAL A 67 23.17 -7.46 -3.23
N ARG A 68 23.52 -8.63 -3.74
CA ARG A 68 24.35 -8.76 -4.94
C ARG A 68 23.63 -8.22 -6.17
N ASP A 69 24.39 -7.65 -7.10
CA ASP A 69 23.83 -7.06 -8.32
C ASP A 69 23.21 -8.10 -9.27
N ASP A 70 23.68 -9.34 -9.25
CA ASP A 70 23.19 -10.46 -10.06
C ASP A 70 21.95 -11.17 -9.47
N ALA A 71 21.53 -10.81 -8.26
CA ALA A 71 20.33 -11.36 -7.66
C ALA A 71 19.10 -10.91 -8.44
N GLN A 72 18.21 -11.86 -8.78
CA GLN A 72 16.94 -11.54 -9.43
C GLN A 72 15.96 -10.92 -8.44
N VAL A 73 15.31 -9.84 -8.84
CA VAL A 73 14.37 -9.09 -7.96
C VAL A 73 13.20 -9.96 -7.51
N CYS A 74 12.68 -10.81 -8.40
CA CYS A 74 11.57 -11.73 -8.09
C CYS A 74 11.92 -12.78 -7.02
N LYS A 75 13.20 -12.94 -6.66
CA LYS A 75 13.66 -13.89 -5.64
C LYS A 75 13.82 -13.28 -4.26
N LEU A 76 13.58 -11.99 -4.10
CA LEU A 76 13.82 -11.26 -2.86
C LEU A 76 12.55 -11.17 -2.00
N SER A 77 12.76 -11.01 -0.70
CA SER A 77 11.75 -10.46 0.21
C SER A 77 11.84 -8.94 0.18
N ILE A 78 10.76 -8.29 -0.20
CA ILE A 78 10.70 -6.84 -0.35
C ILE A 78 9.59 -6.29 0.55
N PRO A 79 9.94 -5.59 1.64
CA PRO A 79 8.95 -4.92 2.47
C PRO A 79 8.30 -3.77 1.69
N GLY A 80 7.00 -3.60 1.88
CA GLY A 80 6.24 -2.58 1.19
C GLY A 80 5.02 -2.11 1.96
N THR A 81 4.31 -1.14 1.40
CA THR A 81 3.13 -0.54 2.01
C THR A 81 1.90 -0.66 1.12
N HIS A 82 0.77 -0.93 1.74
CA HIS A 82 -0.56 -0.86 1.16
C HIS A 82 -1.10 0.56 1.35
N ASP A 83 -1.81 1.09 0.36
CA ASP A 83 -2.35 2.47 0.40
C ASP A 83 -1.34 3.49 0.92
N THR A 84 -0.16 3.46 0.33
CA THR A 84 1.08 4.10 0.79
C THR A 84 0.91 5.53 1.26
N MET A 85 0.09 6.32 0.56
CA MET A 85 0.04 7.77 0.76
C MET A 85 -0.92 8.23 1.85
N THR A 86 -1.62 7.31 2.52
CA THR A 86 -2.60 7.70 3.56
C THR A 86 -1.96 8.40 4.76
N GLY A 87 -0.68 8.19 5.01
CA GLY A 87 0.11 8.95 6.00
C GLY A 87 0.40 10.41 5.63
N MET A 88 0.13 10.82 4.38
CA MET A 88 0.35 12.20 3.93
C MET A 88 -0.78 13.18 4.29
N GLY A 89 -1.84 12.69 4.95
CA GLY A 89 -3.01 13.48 5.29
C GLY A 89 -4.03 13.60 4.15
N PHE A 90 -5.10 14.37 4.39
CA PHE A 90 -6.26 14.44 3.51
C PHE A 90 -6.48 15.86 2.99
N TYR A 91 -6.79 15.98 1.70
CA TYR A 91 -6.91 17.26 1.00
C TYR A 91 -8.17 18.06 1.40
N GLN A 92 -9.30 17.40 1.67
CA GLN A 92 -10.56 18.09 1.96
C GLN A 92 -10.89 18.12 3.47
N PRO A 93 -10.89 19.30 4.11
CA PRO A 93 -11.06 19.39 5.56
C PRO A 93 -12.48 19.06 6.06
N VAL A 94 -13.53 19.29 5.26
CA VAL A 94 -14.94 19.17 5.71
C VAL A 94 -15.39 17.71 5.92
N LEU A 95 -14.78 16.75 5.21
CA LEU A 95 -15.03 15.32 5.35
C LEU A 95 -13.84 14.59 6.01
N LYS A 96 -12.81 15.34 6.35
CA LYS A 96 -11.54 14.85 6.84
C LYS A 96 -11.68 13.86 8.00
N TYR A 97 -12.57 14.15 8.94
CA TYR A 97 -12.70 13.35 10.16
C TYR A 97 -13.39 12.01 9.92
N VAL A 98 -14.49 11.99 9.19
CA VAL A 98 -15.25 10.76 8.93
C VAL A 98 -14.48 9.80 8.02
N PHE A 99 -13.84 10.31 6.98
CA PHE A 99 -13.07 9.47 6.05
C PHE A 99 -11.69 9.09 6.58
N ASN A 100 -11.04 9.95 7.37
CA ASN A 100 -9.78 9.61 8.05
C ASN A 100 -9.93 8.34 8.90
N MET A 101 -11.07 8.20 9.59
CA MET A 101 -11.34 7.04 10.44
C MET A 101 -11.32 5.71 9.68
N THR A 102 -11.67 5.74 8.38
CA THR A 102 -11.91 4.54 7.57
C THR A 102 -10.85 4.32 6.50
N ALA A 103 -9.94 5.28 6.30
CA ALA A 103 -9.03 5.30 5.17
C ALA A 103 -7.54 5.35 5.57
N ILE A 104 -7.19 5.31 6.85
CA ILE A 104 -5.79 5.39 7.29
C ILE A 104 -5.17 3.99 7.34
N SER A 105 -4.47 3.61 6.30
CA SER A 105 -3.66 2.40 6.23
C SER A 105 -2.22 2.62 6.68
N GLN A 106 -1.74 3.88 6.59
CA GLN A 106 -0.40 4.29 7.01
C GLN A 106 -0.49 5.53 7.88
N VAL A 107 0.38 5.62 8.88
CA VAL A 107 0.58 6.84 9.70
C VAL A 107 1.88 7.55 9.36
N SER A 108 2.83 6.85 8.77
CA SER A 108 4.12 7.39 8.31
C SER A 108 3.98 8.06 6.95
N THR A 109 4.70 9.15 6.76
CA THR A 109 4.88 9.80 5.46
C THR A 109 5.65 8.91 4.49
N LEU A 110 5.62 9.21 3.19
CA LEU A 110 6.40 8.46 2.20
C LEU A 110 7.90 8.49 2.51
N GLU A 111 8.43 9.62 2.96
CA GLU A 111 9.86 9.76 3.31
C GLU A 111 10.24 8.86 4.50
N GLU A 112 9.40 8.80 5.53
CA GLU A 112 9.59 7.90 6.67
C GLU A 112 9.50 6.44 6.26
N GLN A 113 8.54 6.08 5.40
CA GLN A 113 8.41 4.71 4.87
C GLN A 113 9.67 4.29 4.09
N MET A 114 10.21 5.15 3.24
CA MET A 114 11.47 4.88 2.54
C MET A 114 12.64 4.72 3.52
N ALA A 115 12.73 5.59 4.53
CA ALA A 115 13.76 5.56 5.55
C ALA A 115 13.68 4.30 6.44
N CYS A 116 12.47 3.76 6.66
CA CYS A 116 12.24 2.50 7.39
C CYS A 116 12.51 1.23 6.55
N GLY A 117 12.94 1.36 5.30
CA GLY A 117 13.33 0.21 4.47
C GLY A 117 12.26 -0.27 3.50
N MET A 118 11.11 0.40 3.37
CA MET A 118 10.09 0.05 2.39
C MET A 118 10.60 0.27 0.97
N ARG A 119 10.35 -0.71 0.08
CA ARG A 119 10.77 -0.64 -1.33
C ARG A 119 9.65 -1.00 -2.31
N PHE A 120 8.46 -1.34 -1.81
CA PHE A 120 7.25 -1.46 -2.61
C PHE A 120 6.19 -0.48 -2.10
N PHE A 121 5.53 0.24 -3.03
CA PHE A 121 4.53 1.26 -2.73
C PHE A 121 3.27 1.07 -3.55
N ASP A 122 2.11 1.06 -2.90
CA ASP A 122 0.78 1.02 -3.54
C ASP A 122 0.31 2.46 -3.80
N ILE A 123 0.43 2.91 -5.05
CA ILE A 123 0.22 4.29 -5.48
C ILE A 123 -1.12 4.38 -6.24
N ARG A 124 -2.02 5.24 -5.77
CA ARG A 124 -3.40 5.32 -6.27
C ARG A 124 -3.76 6.73 -6.75
N PRO A 125 -3.36 7.14 -7.96
CA PRO A 125 -3.71 8.44 -8.51
C PRO A 125 -5.16 8.49 -8.99
N VAL A 126 -5.82 9.59 -8.69
CA VAL A 126 -7.17 9.93 -9.18
C VAL A 126 -7.15 11.31 -9.84
N VAL A 127 -8.08 11.54 -10.77
CA VAL A 127 -8.24 12.85 -11.40
C VAL A 127 -8.89 13.82 -10.41
N SER A 128 -8.19 14.88 -10.09
CA SER A 128 -8.63 15.94 -9.17
C SER A 128 -8.61 17.30 -9.84
N ILE A 129 -9.14 18.31 -9.15
CA ILE A 129 -9.17 19.70 -9.60
C ILE A 129 -8.21 20.51 -8.75
N ASP A 130 -7.19 21.09 -9.40
CA ASP A 130 -6.37 22.12 -8.79
C ASP A 130 -7.17 23.42 -8.70
N THR A 131 -7.53 23.79 -7.48
CA THR A 131 -8.32 25.03 -7.22
C THR A 131 -7.45 26.27 -7.34
N LEU A 132 -6.14 26.15 -7.36
CA LEU A 132 -5.19 27.27 -7.46
C LEU A 132 -4.81 27.56 -8.92
N ALA A 133 -5.03 26.62 -9.84
CA ALA A 133 -4.72 26.81 -11.25
C ALA A 133 -5.60 27.88 -11.88
N THR A 134 -4.98 28.85 -12.51
CA THR A 134 -5.67 29.94 -13.23
C THR A 134 -6.01 29.54 -14.66
N ASP A 135 -5.19 28.70 -15.30
CA ASP A 135 -5.47 28.15 -16.63
C ASP A 135 -6.44 26.98 -16.54
N PRO A 136 -7.60 27.03 -17.26
CA PRO A 136 -8.53 25.92 -17.31
C PRO A 136 -7.94 24.59 -17.79
N LYS A 137 -6.87 24.63 -18.60
CA LYS A 137 -6.17 23.43 -19.10
C LYS A 137 -5.28 22.78 -18.06
N GLU A 138 -4.87 23.51 -17.03
CA GLU A 138 -4.04 23.06 -15.94
C GLU A 138 -4.85 22.69 -14.69
N LYS A 139 -6.16 22.88 -14.73
CA LYS A 139 -7.04 22.58 -13.59
C LYS A 139 -7.12 21.11 -13.24
N GLN A 140 -6.90 20.21 -14.19
CA GLN A 140 -6.91 18.79 -13.92
C GLN A 140 -5.50 18.30 -13.57
N ILE A 141 -5.39 17.71 -12.39
CA ILE A 141 -4.16 17.11 -11.87
C ILE A 141 -4.44 15.68 -11.41
N LEU A 142 -3.38 14.91 -11.22
CA LEU A 142 -3.46 13.66 -10.48
C LEU A 142 -3.12 13.92 -9.02
N ARG A 143 -4.08 13.65 -8.16
CA ARG A 143 -3.90 13.60 -6.71
C ARG A 143 -3.96 12.15 -6.25
N LEU A 144 -3.30 11.81 -5.16
CA LEU A 144 -3.41 10.46 -4.62
C LEU A 144 -4.66 10.34 -3.77
N ALA A 145 -5.19 9.12 -3.67
CA ALA A 145 -6.44 8.87 -2.96
C ALA A 145 -6.46 7.49 -2.31
N HIS A 146 -7.32 7.33 -1.32
CA HIS A 146 -7.79 6.05 -0.83
C HIS A 146 -9.32 6.02 -0.93
N GLY A 147 -9.84 5.16 -1.79
CA GLY A 147 -11.25 5.17 -2.12
C GLY A 147 -11.68 6.54 -2.67
N ILE A 148 -12.69 7.15 -2.04
CA ILE A 148 -13.18 8.48 -2.41
C ILE A 148 -12.42 9.63 -1.73
N SER A 149 -11.48 9.32 -0.85
CA SER A 149 -10.76 10.31 -0.04
C SER A 149 -9.48 10.75 -0.75
N GLU A 150 -9.46 11.97 -1.26
CA GLU A 150 -8.26 12.56 -1.83
C GLU A 150 -7.27 12.92 -0.71
N LEU A 151 -6.00 12.58 -0.93
CA LEU A 151 -4.91 12.82 0.01
C LEU A 151 -4.21 14.15 -0.28
N ASP A 152 -3.53 14.70 0.71
CA ASP A 152 -2.85 16.01 0.58
C ASP A 152 -1.48 15.89 -0.09
N VAL A 153 -1.44 15.14 -1.16
CA VAL A 153 -0.26 14.93 -2.01
C VAL A 153 -0.69 14.66 -3.45
N THR A 154 -0.01 15.26 -4.40
CA THR A 154 -0.17 14.97 -5.82
C THR A 154 0.70 13.79 -6.25
N PHE A 155 0.33 13.16 -7.35
CA PHE A 155 1.10 12.07 -7.94
C PHE A 155 2.52 12.53 -8.34
N GLU A 156 2.64 13.76 -8.85
CA GLU A 156 3.95 14.32 -9.21
C GLU A 156 4.84 14.55 -7.98
N GLU A 157 4.29 15.10 -6.89
CA GLU A 157 5.03 15.29 -5.64
C GLU A 157 5.53 13.96 -5.05
N ALA A 158 4.73 12.91 -5.16
CA ALA A 158 5.14 11.57 -4.73
C ALA A 158 6.34 11.06 -5.55
N ILE A 159 6.31 11.21 -6.89
CA ILE A 159 7.42 10.82 -7.75
C ILE A 159 8.67 11.65 -7.46
N ASP A 160 8.51 12.95 -7.22
CA ASP A 160 9.63 13.82 -6.85
C ASP A 160 10.29 13.38 -5.53
N GLN A 161 9.51 12.91 -4.55
CA GLN A 161 10.04 12.35 -3.30
C GLN A 161 10.81 11.05 -3.56
N LEU A 162 10.24 10.12 -4.33
CA LEU A 162 10.90 8.87 -4.72
C LEU A 162 12.22 9.14 -5.46
N GLN A 163 12.21 10.08 -6.41
CA GLN A 163 13.42 10.46 -7.16
C GLN A 163 14.50 11.06 -6.27
N ARG A 164 14.12 11.96 -5.34
CA ARG A 164 15.08 12.56 -4.40
C ARG A 164 15.76 11.48 -3.55
N TYR A 165 14.96 10.52 -3.06
CA TYR A 165 15.50 9.43 -2.26
C TYR A 165 16.49 8.58 -3.07
N LEU A 166 16.13 8.15 -4.28
CA LEU A 166 17.02 7.34 -5.12
C LEU A 166 18.31 8.06 -5.52
N LYS A 167 18.27 9.39 -5.68
CA LYS A 167 19.49 10.20 -5.90
C LYS A 167 20.41 10.24 -4.67
N ALA A 168 19.83 10.24 -3.47
CA ALA A 168 20.59 10.20 -2.21
C ALA A 168 21.08 8.78 -1.87
N HIS A 169 20.34 7.74 -2.29
CA HIS A 169 20.56 6.33 -2.00
C HIS A 169 20.65 5.51 -3.32
N PRO A 170 21.74 5.63 -4.07
CA PRO A 170 21.84 5.07 -5.42
C PRO A 170 21.92 3.53 -5.47
N SER A 171 22.11 2.88 -4.35
CA SER A 171 22.01 1.41 -4.22
C SER A 171 20.58 0.90 -4.26
N GLU A 172 19.61 1.78 -3.99
CA GLU A 172 18.22 1.42 -3.82
C GLU A 172 17.44 1.45 -5.14
N PHE A 173 16.28 0.81 -5.13
CA PHE A 173 15.26 0.89 -6.17
C PHE A 173 13.87 0.83 -5.54
N PHE A 174 12.85 1.18 -6.31
CA PHE A 174 11.47 1.02 -5.90
C PHE A 174 10.67 0.20 -6.90
N ILE A 175 9.68 -0.53 -6.36
CA ILE A 175 8.59 -1.12 -7.12
C ILE A 175 7.32 -0.37 -6.71
N ALA A 176 6.61 0.17 -7.67
CA ALA A 176 5.39 0.93 -7.42
C ALA A 176 4.20 0.28 -8.14
N LYS A 177 3.19 -0.12 -7.39
CA LYS A 177 1.92 -0.61 -7.93
C LYS A 177 1.06 0.60 -8.30
N LEU A 178 0.61 0.63 -9.53
CA LEU A 178 -0.30 1.66 -10.04
C LEU A 178 -1.72 1.12 -10.05
N GLN A 179 -2.58 1.74 -9.28
CA GLN A 179 -4.00 1.43 -9.21
C GLN A 179 -4.81 2.74 -9.18
N ALA A 180 -5.95 2.81 -9.84
CA ALA A 180 -6.91 3.87 -9.62
C ALA A 180 -8.01 3.37 -8.67
N ASP A 181 -8.51 4.25 -7.83
CA ASP A 181 -9.63 3.93 -6.97
C ASP A 181 -10.95 4.45 -7.59
N ASN A 182 -12.08 3.79 -7.26
CA ASN A 182 -13.43 4.16 -7.67
C ASN A 182 -13.69 4.19 -9.20
N GLY A 183 -13.03 3.33 -9.96
CA GLY A 183 -13.22 3.25 -11.40
C GLY A 183 -12.70 4.49 -12.15
N MET A 184 -11.77 5.23 -11.55
CA MET A 184 -11.15 6.41 -12.16
C MET A 184 -10.33 6.08 -13.40
N GLU A 185 -9.86 4.83 -13.52
CA GLU A 185 -9.14 4.32 -14.70
C GLU A 185 -9.97 4.40 -15.99
N ASN A 186 -11.29 4.41 -15.88
CA ASN A 186 -12.23 4.55 -17.01
C ASN A 186 -12.43 6.02 -17.43
N GLN A 187 -11.85 6.99 -16.73
CA GLN A 187 -11.93 8.39 -17.11
C GLN A 187 -10.88 8.70 -18.18
N ASN A 188 -11.34 9.20 -19.32
CA ASN A 188 -10.51 9.50 -20.49
C ASN A 188 -9.28 10.36 -20.21
N ASN A 189 -9.25 11.09 -19.10
CA ASN A 189 -8.16 11.99 -18.75
C ASN A 189 -7.13 11.38 -17.82
N TRP A 190 -7.42 10.26 -17.16
CA TRP A 190 -6.51 9.65 -16.17
C TRP A 190 -5.17 9.23 -16.80
N THR A 191 -5.23 8.46 -17.87
CA THR A 191 -4.04 8.00 -18.60
C THR A 191 -3.28 9.15 -19.27
N VAL A 192 -3.99 10.15 -19.80
CA VAL A 192 -3.36 11.34 -20.39
C VAL A 192 -2.59 12.13 -19.34
N LEU A 193 -3.13 12.25 -18.13
CA LEU A 193 -2.45 12.94 -17.03
C LEU A 193 -1.29 12.11 -16.47
N LEU A 194 -1.41 10.77 -16.43
CA LEU A 194 -0.29 9.89 -16.09
C LEU A 194 0.87 10.09 -17.07
N ASP A 195 0.60 9.99 -18.37
CA ASP A 195 1.61 10.20 -19.41
C ASP A 195 2.25 11.58 -19.30
N LYS A 196 1.42 12.62 -19.13
CA LYS A 196 1.91 14.01 -18.94
C LYS A 196 2.87 14.14 -17.76
N VAL A 197 2.63 13.45 -16.66
CA VAL A 197 3.51 13.51 -15.49
C VAL A 197 4.76 12.68 -15.71
N LEU A 198 4.59 11.42 -16.12
CA LEU A 198 5.67 10.43 -16.16
C LEU A 198 6.66 10.67 -17.31
N SER A 199 6.22 11.32 -18.40
CA SER A 199 7.07 11.69 -19.54
C SER A 199 7.87 12.99 -19.35
N LYS A 200 7.77 13.64 -18.19
CA LYS A 200 8.51 14.88 -17.93
C LYS A 200 10.03 14.65 -18.01
N PRO A 201 10.80 15.54 -18.67
CA PRO A 201 12.24 15.37 -18.83
C PRO A 201 13.01 15.20 -17.51
N LYS A 202 12.50 15.76 -16.39
CA LYS A 202 13.11 15.60 -15.07
C LYS A 202 13.16 14.15 -14.57
N TYR A 203 12.38 13.26 -15.17
CA TYR A 203 12.29 11.83 -14.84
C TYR A 203 13.01 10.93 -15.86
N GLU A 204 13.73 11.49 -16.81
CA GLU A 204 14.49 10.70 -17.77
C GLU A 204 15.45 9.73 -17.06
N GLY A 205 15.38 8.44 -17.44
CA GLY A 205 16.18 7.37 -16.82
C GLY A 205 15.72 6.90 -15.42
N LEU A 206 14.70 7.53 -14.83
CA LEU A 206 14.19 7.13 -13.52
C LEU A 206 13.40 5.82 -13.55
N PHE A 207 12.76 5.50 -14.67
CA PHE A 207 11.87 4.36 -14.76
C PHE A 207 12.53 3.19 -15.50
N VAL A 208 12.18 1.96 -15.08
CA VAL A 208 12.62 0.74 -15.76
C VAL A 208 11.93 0.68 -17.13
N SER A 209 12.70 0.79 -18.21
CA SER A 209 12.20 0.78 -19.59
C SER A 209 12.21 -0.61 -20.24
N ASP A 210 13.05 -1.51 -19.74
CA ASP A 210 13.32 -2.83 -20.34
C ASP A 210 13.14 -3.92 -19.28
N TRP A 211 11.90 -4.03 -18.80
CA TRP A 211 11.56 -5.07 -17.85
C TRP A 211 11.53 -6.44 -18.49
N ARG A 212 12.14 -7.39 -17.82
CA ARG A 212 12.00 -8.81 -18.07
C ARG A 212 11.82 -9.59 -16.76
N PRO A 213 11.28 -10.82 -16.82
CA PRO A 213 10.93 -11.59 -15.63
C PRO A 213 12.07 -11.78 -14.62
N ASP A 214 13.28 -11.93 -15.10
CA ASP A 214 14.50 -12.19 -14.34
C ASP A 214 15.36 -10.94 -14.10
N ILE A 215 14.78 -9.75 -14.22
CA ILE A 215 15.49 -8.48 -13.97
C ILE A 215 16.23 -8.52 -12.65
N THR A 216 17.48 -8.04 -12.66
CA THR A 216 18.37 -8.13 -11.51
C THR A 216 18.38 -6.85 -10.66
N VAL A 217 18.86 -6.97 -9.44
CA VAL A 217 19.03 -5.84 -8.52
C VAL A 217 19.91 -4.75 -9.14
N GLY A 218 21.03 -5.14 -9.79
CA GLY A 218 21.93 -4.18 -10.41
C GLY A 218 21.26 -3.35 -11.51
N GLU A 219 20.34 -3.96 -12.28
CA GLU A 219 19.59 -3.27 -13.36
C GLU A 219 18.52 -2.34 -12.82
N MET A 220 18.01 -2.63 -11.61
CA MET A 220 16.99 -1.85 -10.93
C MET A 220 17.53 -0.65 -10.16
N ARG A 221 18.83 -0.65 -9.76
CA ARG A 221 19.39 0.40 -8.91
C ARG A 221 19.15 1.80 -9.47
N GLY A 222 18.69 2.70 -8.61
CA GLY A 222 18.35 4.08 -8.94
C GLY A 222 17.05 4.26 -9.73
N LYS A 223 16.26 3.18 -9.91
CA LYS A 223 15.06 3.20 -10.77
C LYS A 223 13.80 2.81 -10.03
N ILE A 224 12.66 3.11 -10.67
CA ILE A 224 11.32 2.70 -10.25
C ILE A 224 10.75 1.75 -11.31
N LEU A 225 10.26 0.58 -10.87
CA LEU A 225 9.48 -0.34 -11.67
C LEU A 225 7.99 -0.11 -11.39
N TRP A 226 7.21 0.20 -12.42
CA TRP A 226 5.77 0.33 -12.31
C TRP A 226 5.06 -0.99 -12.63
N LEU A 227 4.19 -1.43 -11.71
CA LEU A 227 3.27 -2.55 -11.89
C LEU A 227 1.84 -2.01 -11.96
N SER A 228 1.16 -2.17 -13.09
CA SER A 228 -0.23 -1.71 -13.25
C SER A 228 -1.22 -2.86 -13.09
N ARG A 229 -2.31 -2.61 -12.37
CA ARG A 229 -3.48 -3.51 -12.35
C ARG A 229 -4.31 -3.45 -13.63
N TYR A 230 -4.12 -2.41 -14.45
CA TYR A 230 -4.93 -2.17 -15.63
C TYR A 230 -4.12 -2.41 -16.89
N ASP A 231 -4.78 -3.03 -17.88
CA ASP A 231 -4.25 -3.11 -19.22
C ASP A 231 -4.37 -1.74 -19.90
N LEU A 232 -3.27 -0.99 -19.90
CA LEU A 232 -3.21 0.33 -20.51
C LEU A 232 -2.93 0.29 -22.02
N ARG A 233 -2.75 -0.89 -22.61
CA ARG A 233 -2.48 -1.05 -24.06
C ARG A 233 -3.55 -0.45 -24.97
N PRO A 234 -4.87 -0.57 -24.67
CA PRO A 234 -5.91 0.06 -25.50
C PRO A 234 -5.81 1.59 -25.53
N LEU A 235 -5.17 2.17 -24.54
CA LEU A 235 -4.95 3.61 -24.38
C LEU A 235 -3.56 4.03 -24.86
N ASN A 236 -2.77 3.07 -25.30
CA ASN A 236 -1.32 3.16 -25.51
C ASN A 236 -0.89 3.98 -26.73
N ALA A 237 -1.80 4.40 -27.61
CA ALA A 237 -1.46 5.36 -28.66
C ALA A 237 -0.95 6.71 -28.09
N LEU A 238 -1.19 6.95 -26.80
CA LEU A 238 -0.79 8.16 -26.06
C LEU A 238 0.16 7.85 -24.90
N PHE A 239 0.41 6.57 -24.59
CA PHE A 239 1.16 6.17 -23.41
C PHE A 239 2.56 5.71 -23.80
N HIS A 240 3.55 6.57 -23.63
CA HIS A 240 4.95 6.31 -23.98
C HIS A 240 5.78 5.73 -22.83
N PHE A 241 5.10 5.20 -21.81
CA PHE A 241 5.67 4.89 -20.54
C PHE A 241 5.77 3.37 -20.33
N PRO A 242 6.94 2.84 -19.95
CA PRO A 242 7.09 1.42 -19.71
C PRO A 242 6.45 1.02 -18.39
N VAL A 243 5.39 0.25 -18.49
CA VAL A 243 4.67 -0.31 -17.34
C VAL A 243 4.53 -1.80 -17.53
N VAL A 244 4.65 -2.55 -16.45
CA VAL A 244 4.33 -3.97 -16.42
C VAL A 244 2.85 -4.12 -16.04
N TYR A 245 2.08 -4.73 -16.92
CA TYR A 245 0.70 -5.06 -16.63
C TYR A 245 0.64 -6.38 -15.85
N CYS A 246 -0.05 -6.35 -14.72
CA CYS A 246 -0.39 -7.53 -13.97
C CYS A 246 -1.87 -7.82 -14.18
N ASP A 247 -2.18 -8.98 -14.77
CA ASP A 247 -3.56 -9.47 -14.92
C ASP A 247 -4.12 -9.85 -13.54
N TRP A 248 -4.36 -8.83 -12.74
CA TRP A 248 -4.71 -8.94 -11.33
C TRP A 248 -6.23 -9.10 -11.20
N PRO A 249 -6.72 -10.33 -11.05
CA PRO A 249 -8.15 -10.53 -10.88
C PRO A 249 -8.63 -9.88 -9.59
N ASP A 250 -9.83 -9.32 -9.63
CA ASP A 250 -10.51 -8.92 -8.42
C ASP A 250 -10.82 -10.18 -7.60
N GLU A 251 -10.39 -10.17 -6.34
CA GLU A 251 -10.80 -11.21 -5.41
C GLU A 251 -12.14 -10.79 -4.83
N ASP A 252 -13.18 -11.54 -5.17
CA ASP A 252 -14.46 -11.37 -4.51
C ASP A 252 -14.37 -12.00 -3.12
N PRO A 253 -14.31 -11.20 -2.05
CA PRO A 253 -14.17 -11.73 -0.70
C PRO A 253 -15.45 -12.40 -0.19
N ASP A 254 -16.56 -12.34 -0.94
CA ASP A 254 -17.81 -13.00 -0.57
C ASP A 254 -17.93 -14.41 -1.16
N ILE A 255 -17.08 -14.78 -2.13
CA ILE A 255 -17.25 -16.01 -2.89
C ILE A 255 -16.62 -17.23 -2.22
N ASP A 256 -15.58 -17.09 -1.38
CA ASP A 256 -14.88 -18.31 -0.98
C ASP A 256 -14.33 -18.33 0.45
N GLU A 257 -15.00 -19.08 1.30
CA GLU A 257 -14.48 -19.49 2.62
C GLU A 257 -13.46 -20.63 2.54
N ALA A 258 -13.31 -21.27 1.38
CA ALA A 258 -12.51 -22.49 1.18
C ALA A 258 -11.43 -22.30 0.11
N LEU A 259 -10.67 -21.21 0.16
CA LEU A 259 -9.66 -20.94 -0.86
C LEU A 259 -8.38 -21.75 -0.65
N ASN A 260 -7.98 -22.45 -1.71
CA ASN A 260 -6.60 -22.91 -1.86
C ASN A 260 -5.73 -21.73 -2.34
N PRO A 261 -4.85 -21.17 -1.51
CA PRO A 261 -4.33 -19.84 -1.70
C PRO A 261 -3.36 -19.67 -2.85
N ALA A 262 -2.51 -20.64 -3.12
CA ALA A 262 -1.38 -20.42 -4.03
C ALA A 262 -1.67 -20.81 -5.48
N ALA A 263 -2.25 -21.97 -5.71
CA ALA A 263 -2.38 -22.52 -7.07
C ALA A 263 -3.51 -21.86 -7.89
N GLN A 264 -4.52 -21.29 -7.25
CA GLN A 264 -5.66 -20.64 -7.92
C GLN A 264 -5.48 -19.16 -8.14
N ARG A 265 -4.42 -18.55 -7.59
CA ARG A 265 -4.17 -17.11 -7.63
C ARG A 265 -2.94 -16.71 -8.44
N SER A 266 -2.48 -17.58 -9.29
CA SER A 266 -1.49 -17.21 -10.28
C SER A 266 -2.13 -16.39 -11.39
N CYS A 267 -1.53 -15.28 -11.71
CA CYS A 267 -1.88 -14.48 -12.87
C CYS A 267 -0.63 -14.17 -13.70
N ALA A 268 -0.83 -13.58 -14.87
CA ALA A 268 0.28 -13.24 -15.73
C ALA A 268 0.69 -11.78 -15.52
N MET A 269 1.99 -11.54 -15.63
CA MET A 269 2.60 -10.21 -15.77
C MET A 269 3.11 -10.06 -17.20
N TYR A 270 2.90 -8.91 -17.80
CA TYR A 270 3.31 -8.62 -19.18
C TYR A 270 4.07 -7.31 -19.25
N ASN A 271 5.18 -7.31 -20.01
CA ASN A 271 5.73 -6.04 -20.47
C ASN A 271 4.74 -5.42 -21.48
N MET A 272 4.24 -4.21 -21.22
CA MET A 272 3.25 -3.56 -22.10
C MET A 272 3.80 -3.18 -23.47
N ASN A 273 5.12 -3.02 -23.58
CA ASN A 273 5.78 -2.71 -24.85
C ASN A 273 6.05 -3.97 -25.69
N ASP A 274 6.19 -5.13 -25.02
CA ASP A 274 6.38 -6.43 -25.67
C ASP A 274 5.67 -7.53 -24.87
N THR A 275 4.46 -7.87 -25.25
CA THR A 275 3.63 -8.85 -24.53
C THR A 275 4.11 -10.29 -24.66
N THR A 276 5.14 -10.56 -25.45
CA THR A 276 5.83 -11.85 -25.47
C THR A 276 6.71 -12.03 -24.24
N VAL A 277 7.15 -10.92 -23.64
CA VAL A 277 7.89 -10.87 -22.37
C VAL A 277 6.90 -10.93 -21.23
N ARG A 278 6.81 -12.07 -20.57
CA ARG A 278 5.84 -12.35 -19.52
C ARG A 278 6.42 -13.19 -18.39
N ALA A 279 5.85 -13.01 -17.18
CA ALA A 279 6.13 -13.83 -16.00
C ALA A 279 4.84 -14.35 -15.38
N THR A 280 4.99 -15.31 -14.46
CA THR A 280 3.93 -15.70 -13.55
C THR A 280 4.01 -14.84 -12.29
N LEU A 281 2.88 -14.32 -11.84
CA LEU A 281 2.70 -13.66 -10.56
C LEU A 281 1.84 -14.53 -9.65
N TYR A 282 2.36 -14.88 -8.48
CA TYR A 282 1.54 -15.40 -7.38
C TYR A 282 1.09 -14.22 -6.54
N LYS A 283 -0.22 -14.07 -6.42
CA LYS A 283 -0.84 -12.95 -5.74
C LYS A 283 -1.75 -13.44 -4.61
N GLN A 284 -1.60 -12.89 -3.43
CA GLN A 284 -2.55 -12.97 -2.34
C GLN A 284 -3.00 -11.54 -1.96
N ASP A 285 -4.29 -11.27 -2.11
CA ASP A 285 -4.92 -9.99 -1.82
C ASP A 285 -6.32 -10.19 -1.22
N TYR A 286 -6.44 -11.17 -0.32
CA TYR A 286 -7.66 -11.38 0.46
C TYR A 286 -7.81 -10.26 1.48
N TYR A 287 -8.67 -9.29 1.23
CA TYR A 287 -8.66 -8.03 1.96
C TYR A 287 -9.83 -7.84 2.95
N LYS A 288 -10.96 -8.57 2.81
CA LYS A 288 -12.09 -8.45 3.73
C LYS A 288 -11.99 -9.43 4.90
N THR A 289 -11.73 -8.91 6.08
CA THR A 289 -11.62 -9.67 7.33
C THR A 289 -12.74 -9.31 8.32
N THR A 290 -13.97 -9.21 7.80
CA THR A 290 -15.16 -8.72 8.52
C THR A 290 -15.73 -9.71 9.55
N SER A 291 -15.12 -10.86 9.74
CA SER A 291 -15.47 -11.85 10.77
C SER A 291 -14.21 -12.55 11.27
N GLU A 292 -14.33 -13.21 12.43
CA GLU A 292 -13.24 -14.03 12.98
C GLU A 292 -12.81 -15.15 12.04
N LEU A 293 -13.76 -15.78 11.35
CA LEU A 293 -13.46 -16.81 10.35
C LEU A 293 -12.66 -16.22 9.18
N ARG A 294 -13.07 -15.06 8.67
CA ARG A 294 -12.37 -14.39 7.57
C ARG A 294 -10.97 -13.94 7.98
N MET A 295 -10.79 -13.49 9.23
CA MET A 295 -9.46 -13.16 9.75
C MET A 295 -8.57 -14.42 9.80
N ARG A 296 -9.09 -15.54 10.30
CA ARG A 296 -8.34 -16.81 10.30
C ARG A 296 -7.98 -17.28 8.89
N ASN A 297 -8.91 -17.14 7.95
CA ASN A 297 -8.66 -17.47 6.54
C ASN A 297 -7.56 -16.54 5.96
N LYS A 298 -7.60 -15.26 6.27
CA LYS A 298 -6.55 -14.32 5.88
C LYS A 298 -5.19 -14.71 6.46
N GLN A 299 -5.13 -15.02 7.75
CA GLN A 299 -3.92 -15.48 8.42
C GLN A 299 -3.34 -16.72 7.74
N GLN A 300 -4.19 -17.71 7.47
CA GLN A 300 -3.77 -18.93 6.79
C GLN A 300 -3.29 -18.66 5.37
N THR A 301 -4.01 -17.86 4.59
CA THR A 301 -3.62 -17.52 3.21
C THR A 301 -2.29 -16.77 3.13
N VAL A 302 -2.00 -15.90 4.08
CA VAL A 302 -0.69 -15.20 4.15
C VAL A 302 0.43 -16.21 4.37
N VAL A 303 0.29 -17.13 5.33
CA VAL A 303 1.31 -18.14 5.64
C VAL A 303 1.49 -19.12 4.48
N ASP A 304 0.40 -19.62 3.90
CA ASP A 304 0.46 -20.54 2.76
C ASP A 304 1.15 -19.91 1.56
N MET A 305 0.93 -18.61 1.32
CA MET A 305 1.63 -17.88 0.26
C MET A 305 3.13 -17.74 0.59
N MET A 306 3.51 -17.54 1.85
CA MET A 306 4.93 -17.52 2.25
C MET A 306 5.62 -18.85 1.99
N HIS A 307 4.94 -19.97 2.27
CA HIS A 307 5.46 -21.31 1.97
C HIS A 307 5.61 -21.50 0.45
N SER A 308 4.59 -21.15 -0.33
CA SER A 308 4.65 -21.18 -1.80
C SER A 308 5.75 -20.30 -2.37
N ALA A 309 6.01 -19.15 -1.74
CA ALA A 309 7.07 -18.24 -2.13
C ALA A 309 8.45 -18.88 -1.94
N ARG A 310 8.70 -19.51 -0.80
CA ARG A 310 9.97 -20.22 -0.55
C ARG A 310 10.21 -21.33 -1.58
N GLU A 311 9.15 -22.09 -1.92
CA GLU A 311 9.24 -23.10 -2.98
C GLU A 311 9.55 -22.47 -4.35
N ALA A 312 8.89 -21.38 -4.70
CA ALA A 312 9.08 -20.70 -5.98
C ALA A 312 10.47 -20.04 -6.09
N THR A 313 11.00 -19.46 -5.01
CA THR A 313 12.27 -18.74 -5.05
C THR A 313 13.48 -19.64 -5.26
N VAL A 314 13.40 -20.93 -4.94
CA VAL A 314 14.48 -21.91 -5.18
C VAL A 314 14.43 -22.53 -6.57
N THR A 315 13.37 -22.31 -7.36
CA THR A 315 13.28 -22.78 -8.74
C THR A 315 14.09 -21.90 -9.70
N ALA A 316 14.33 -22.36 -10.91
CA ALA A 316 14.95 -21.55 -11.96
C ALA A 316 13.97 -20.53 -12.56
N ASP A 317 12.66 -20.74 -12.40
CA ASP A 317 11.63 -19.90 -13.01
C ASP A 317 11.53 -18.55 -12.28
N PRO A 318 11.43 -17.44 -13.03
CA PRO A 318 11.27 -16.11 -12.45
C PRO A 318 9.81 -15.87 -12.06
N ILE A 319 9.37 -16.47 -10.96
CA ILE A 319 8.02 -16.28 -10.40
C ILE A 319 8.03 -15.07 -9.49
N TRP A 320 7.16 -14.10 -9.77
CA TRP A 320 6.95 -12.93 -8.93
C TRP A 320 5.89 -13.23 -7.87
N ILE A 321 6.02 -12.64 -6.70
CA ILE A 321 5.13 -12.91 -5.58
C ILE A 321 4.75 -11.61 -4.91
N VAL A 322 3.44 -11.38 -4.74
CA VAL A 322 2.89 -10.28 -3.94
C VAL A 322 1.92 -10.85 -2.93
N ASN A 323 2.30 -10.78 -1.66
CA ASN A 323 1.55 -11.32 -0.53
C ASN A 323 1.11 -10.19 0.39
N HIS A 324 -0.11 -9.68 0.23
CA HIS A 324 -0.63 -8.58 1.02
C HIS A 324 -0.80 -8.97 2.49
N CYS A 325 0.02 -8.39 3.36
CA CYS A 325 -0.13 -8.42 4.82
C CYS A 325 -0.97 -7.22 5.29
N SER A 326 -1.99 -6.88 4.52
CA SER A 326 -2.95 -5.80 4.75
C SER A 326 -4.35 -6.33 4.63
N ALA A 327 -5.32 -5.73 5.33
CA ALA A 327 -6.71 -6.15 5.26
C ALA A 327 -7.66 -5.07 5.81
N TYR A 328 -8.94 -5.26 5.54
CA TYR A 328 -10.02 -4.36 5.93
C TYR A 328 -11.06 -5.13 6.76
N THR A 329 -11.27 -4.72 8.01
CA THR A 329 -12.26 -5.38 8.87
C THR A 329 -13.65 -4.80 8.74
N GLU A 330 -13.77 -3.48 8.75
CA GLU A 330 -15.03 -2.73 8.70
C GLU A 330 -14.72 -1.23 8.62
N VAL A 331 -15.76 -0.44 8.42
CA VAL A 331 -15.70 1.02 8.48
C VAL A 331 -15.40 1.45 9.93
N SER A 332 -14.16 1.30 10.36
CA SER A 332 -13.68 1.60 11.71
C SER A 332 -12.27 2.17 11.63
N PRO A 333 -11.95 3.21 12.42
CA PRO A 333 -10.58 3.73 12.53
C PRO A 333 -9.57 2.67 12.97
N ARG A 334 -10.05 1.59 13.56
CA ARG A 334 -9.24 0.50 14.08
C ARG A 334 -8.98 -0.60 13.05
N GLY A 335 -9.73 -0.61 11.93
CA GLY A 335 -9.74 -1.74 10.98
C GLY A 335 -8.35 -2.13 10.53
N TYR A 336 -7.59 -1.21 9.97
CA TYR A 336 -6.23 -1.48 9.45
C TYR A 336 -5.22 -1.77 10.55
N ILE A 337 -5.24 -1.00 11.64
CA ILE A 337 -4.29 -1.19 12.74
C ILE A 337 -4.55 -2.51 13.48
N THR A 338 -5.81 -2.90 13.65
CA THR A 338 -6.18 -4.20 14.22
C THR A 338 -5.72 -5.34 13.33
N ASN A 339 -5.87 -5.20 12.01
CA ASN A 339 -5.39 -6.19 11.06
C ASN A 339 -3.86 -6.34 11.12
N ALA A 340 -3.13 -5.23 11.12
CA ALA A 340 -1.69 -5.24 11.26
C ALA A 340 -1.26 -5.96 12.56
N ALA A 341 -1.88 -5.63 13.68
CA ALA A 341 -1.61 -6.26 14.97
C ALA A 341 -1.95 -7.77 15.04
N ASN A 342 -2.85 -8.26 14.19
CA ASN A 342 -3.20 -9.68 14.09
C ASN A 342 -2.37 -10.46 13.05
N LEU A 343 -1.89 -9.78 12.00
CA LEU A 343 -1.20 -10.43 10.88
C LEU A 343 0.32 -10.44 11.08
N HIS A 344 0.91 -9.30 11.48
CA HIS A 344 2.36 -9.17 11.53
C HIS A 344 3.05 -10.11 12.52
N PRO A 345 2.53 -10.33 13.75
CA PRO A 345 3.13 -11.30 14.67
C PRO A 345 3.18 -12.72 14.10
N LEU A 346 2.17 -13.11 13.32
CA LEU A 346 2.11 -14.42 12.66
C LEU A 346 3.20 -14.55 11.58
N VAL A 347 3.36 -13.52 10.76
CA VAL A 347 4.39 -13.47 9.72
C VAL A 347 5.79 -13.46 10.35
N ILE A 348 5.98 -12.71 11.44
CA ILE A 348 7.22 -12.69 12.22
C ILE A 348 7.56 -14.09 12.74
N ALA A 349 6.58 -14.77 13.33
CA ALA A 349 6.78 -16.13 13.86
C ALA A 349 7.18 -17.12 12.75
N ASP A 350 6.57 -17.03 11.58
CA ASP A 350 6.92 -17.86 10.44
C ASP A 350 8.33 -17.56 9.90
N LEU A 351 8.69 -16.27 9.76
CA LEU A 351 10.04 -15.86 9.32
C LEU A 351 11.16 -16.27 10.31
N GLN A 352 10.84 -16.37 11.59
CA GLN A 352 11.77 -16.84 12.61
C GLN A 352 11.97 -18.37 12.60
N GLN A 353 10.99 -19.12 12.10
CA GLN A 353 10.99 -20.58 12.08
C GLN A 353 11.49 -21.17 10.75
N HIS A 354 11.38 -20.41 9.67
CA HIS A 354 11.67 -20.91 8.33
C HIS A 354 12.59 -19.95 7.57
N ASP A 355 13.68 -20.48 7.05
CA ASP A 355 14.57 -19.76 6.15
C ASP A 355 13.97 -19.55 4.76
N GLY A 356 14.51 -18.57 4.03
CA GLY A 356 14.17 -18.27 2.65
C GLY A 356 13.32 -17.03 2.47
N THR A 357 13.27 -16.57 1.24
CA THR A 357 12.58 -15.33 0.87
C THR A 357 11.10 -15.56 0.58
N VAL A 358 10.28 -14.54 0.78
CA VAL A 358 8.81 -14.64 0.76
C VAL A 358 8.13 -13.68 -0.23
N GLY A 359 8.91 -13.03 -1.10
CA GLY A 359 8.39 -12.10 -2.11
C GLY A 359 8.07 -10.71 -1.57
N ILE A 360 7.31 -9.96 -2.33
CA ILE A 360 6.88 -8.60 -1.98
C ILE A 360 5.75 -8.70 -0.94
N MET A 361 5.89 -7.98 0.16
CA MET A 361 4.91 -8.00 1.25
C MET A 361 4.42 -6.59 1.59
N PRO A 362 3.34 -6.12 0.94
CA PRO A 362 2.69 -4.87 1.33
C PRO A 362 1.99 -5.00 2.68
N MET A 363 2.20 -4.04 3.57
CA MET A 363 1.66 -4.04 4.94
C MET A 363 0.97 -2.72 5.29
N ASP A 364 0.13 -2.77 6.30
CA ASP A 364 -0.44 -1.59 6.95
C ASP A 364 0.45 -1.14 8.11
N MET A 365 0.33 0.12 8.54
CA MET A 365 1.02 0.71 9.69
C MET A 365 2.54 0.52 9.66
N ALA A 366 3.17 0.68 8.50
CA ALA A 366 4.60 0.56 8.33
C ALA A 366 5.38 1.46 9.28
N CYS A 367 6.63 1.08 9.58
CA CYS A 367 7.59 1.79 10.43
C CYS A 367 7.32 1.77 11.93
N HIS A 368 6.21 1.22 12.39
CA HIS A 368 5.82 1.26 13.80
C HIS A 368 5.67 -0.15 14.37
N ASP A 369 6.34 -0.41 15.50
CA ASP A 369 6.09 -1.62 16.29
C ASP A 369 4.96 -1.41 17.29
N TYR A 370 4.70 -0.17 17.65
CA TYR A 370 3.63 0.22 18.53
C TYR A 370 2.95 1.51 18.05
N VAL A 371 1.63 1.53 18.04
CA VAL A 371 0.84 2.68 17.65
C VAL A 371 -0.22 2.96 18.72
N HIS A 372 -0.24 4.19 19.20
CA HIS A 372 -1.31 4.71 20.04
C HIS A 372 -2.37 5.37 19.17
N CYS A 373 -3.61 4.93 19.32
CA CYS A 373 -4.76 5.60 18.75
C CYS A 373 -5.51 6.31 19.89
N ILE A 374 -5.46 7.64 19.92
CA ILE A 374 -6.27 8.44 20.80
C ILE A 374 -7.55 8.79 20.06
N ILE A 375 -8.67 8.25 20.51
CA ILE A 375 -9.98 8.65 20.03
C ILE A 375 -10.46 9.76 20.97
N ASN A 376 -10.22 11.00 20.60
CA ASN A 376 -10.82 12.15 21.25
C ASN A 376 -12.26 12.28 20.76
N GLY A 377 -13.20 11.62 21.42
CA GLY A 377 -14.60 11.99 21.35
C GLY A 377 -14.89 12.97 22.46
N GLY A 378 -15.34 14.17 22.13
CA GLY A 378 -15.69 15.23 23.08
C GLY A 378 -16.90 14.93 23.98
N THR A 379 -17.14 13.68 24.34
CA THR A 379 -18.22 13.29 25.24
C THR A 379 -17.72 12.98 26.65
N PRO A 380 -18.51 13.19 27.70
CA PRO A 380 -18.14 12.93 29.07
C PRO A 380 -17.86 11.47 29.42
N TYR A 381 -17.89 10.56 28.45
CA TYR A 381 -17.45 9.16 28.57
C TYR A 381 -15.99 8.96 28.18
N THR A 382 -15.30 10.01 27.87
CA THR A 382 -13.87 9.98 27.65
C THR A 382 -13.11 9.98 28.96
N SER A 383 -13.12 8.92 29.65
CA SER A 383 -11.85 8.43 30.12
C SER A 383 -11.03 8.21 28.84
N ASP A 384 -9.90 8.87 28.72
CA ASP A 384 -8.97 8.74 27.63
C ASP A 384 -8.71 7.26 27.35
N TYR A 385 -9.49 6.65 26.45
CA TYR A 385 -9.24 5.28 26.03
C TYR A 385 -8.08 5.33 25.06
N LEU A 386 -6.91 5.32 25.62
CA LEU A 386 -5.68 5.08 24.91
C LEU A 386 -5.66 3.61 24.54
N TYR A 387 -5.92 3.30 23.27
CA TYR A 387 -5.73 1.96 22.75
C TYR A 387 -4.31 1.83 22.21
N GLY A 388 -3.53 0.98 22.83
CA GLY A 388 -2.25 0.57 22.30
C GLY A 388 -2.43 -0.62 21.37
N PHE A 389 -1.84 -0.54 20.19
CA PHE A 389 -1.75 -1.64 19.23
C PHE A 389 -0.28 -1.94 18.96
N HIS A 390 0.04 -3.21 18.74
CA HIS A 390 1.37 -3.69 18.41
C HIS A 390 1.40 -4.24 16.98
N PRO A 391 1.45 -3.37 15.96
CA PRO A 391 1.54 -3.83 14.57
C PRO A 391 2.87 -4.54 14.28
N LEU A 392 3.91 -4.28 15.03
CA LEU A 392 5.24 -4.89 14.88
C LEU A 392 5.83 -4.72 13.48
N SER A 393 5.47 -3.65 12.78
CA SER A 393 5.82 -3.47 11.36
C SER A 393 7.30 -3.20 11.14
N GLN A 394 7.96 -2.53 12.07
CA GLN A 394 9.41 -2.31 12.01
C GLN A 394 10.16 -3.62 12.22
N SER A 395 9.77 -4.41 13.21
CA SER A 395 10.33 -5.75 13.44
C SER A 395 10.12 -6.68 12.25
N LEU A 396 8.91 -6.66 11.66
CA LEU A 396 8.60 -7.41 10.45
C LEU A 396 9.49 -6.98 9.27
N THR A 397 9.67 -5.68 9.08
CA THR A 397 10.54 -5.14 8.02
C THR A 397 11.98 -5.63 8.15
N HIS A 398 12.54 -5.61 9.36
CA HIS A 398 13.90 -6.12 9.60
C HIS A 398 14.01 -7.61 9.26
N LEU A 399 13.04 -8.44 9.64
CA LEU A 399 13.04 -9.87 9.31
C LEU A 399 12.91 -10.13 7.82
N LEU A 400 12.06 -9.38 7.11
CA LEU A 400 11.94 -9.47 5.66
C LEU A 400 13.26 -9.12 4.97
N ILE A 401 13.94 -8.05 5.41
CA ILE A 401 15.26 -7.70 4.89
C ILE A 401 16.26 -8.82 5.18
N MET A 402 16.29 -9.35 6.40
CA MET A 402 17.25 -10.40 6.81
C MET A 402 16.98 -11.74 6.10
N SER A 403 15.75 -12.04 5.69
CA SER A 403 15.47 -13.25 4.92
C SER A 403 16.16 -13.26 3.54
N ASN A 404 16.64 -12.11 3.06
CA ASN A 404 17.45 -11.99 1.85
C ASN A 404 18.93 -12.41 2.04
N LYS A 405 19.33 -12.84 3.22
CA LYS A 405 20.71 -13.22 3.51
C LYS A 405 21.37 -14.14 2.47
N PRO A 406 20.68 -15.11 1.83
CA PRO A 406 21.26 -15.92 0.75
C PRO A 406 21.72 -15.10 -0.48
N TYR A 407 21.22 -13.88 -0.64
CA TYR A 407 21.53 -12.98 -1.76
C TYR A 407 22.46 -11.83 -1.37
N PHE A 408 22.93 -11.78 -0.12
CA PHE A 408 23.90 -10.76 0.31
C PHE A 408 25.27 -10.98 -0.34
N LYS A 409 26.04 -9.88 -0.44
CA LYS A 409 27.42 -9.86 -0.94
C LYS A 409 28.36 -10.64 -0.06
#